data_03d39885155d4a83e0844cb00ccf233c
#
_entry.id   03d39885155d4a83e0844cb00ccf233c
#
_cell.length_a   1.000
_cell.length_b   1.000
_cell.length_c   1.000
_cell.angle_alpha   90.00
_cell.angle_beta   90.00
_cell.angle_gamma   90.00
#
_symmetry.space_group_name_H-M   'P 1'
#
loop_
_entity.id
_entity.type
_entity.pdbx_description
1 polymer ?
#
loop_
_entity_poly.entity_id
_entity_poly.type
_entity_poly.pdbx_seq_one_letter_code
_entity_poly.pdbx_strand_id
1 'polypeptide(L)'
;VFDVYAAEDIYTADFQKDAEGNRILEYASGELVGTVTTDENGEAFLSDLPLGSYKIVEVTAPEGFVLNGEAQTVTFTYKDQNTPVIEQEAVFRNERQKVEVSVVKKDAETQATVAGAVFGLYAKEDILAHGEVIVKADTLIGKALSDENGKAVFMNDLPFGRYYIKEEAAPDGYISSDKVVEVTAEYQGQEIPVVELASEYENEPTKISVKKTDLTTGVELEGAKLTEIG
;
A
#
# COMPACT_ATOMS: atom_id res chain seq x y z
N VAL A 1 8.65 -12.00 -11.79
CA VAL A 1 8.76 -12.55 -13.14
C VAL A 1 9.23 -11.47 -14.08
N PHE A 2 10.14 -11.82 -14.96
CA PHE A 2 10.73 -10.87 -15.91
C PHE A 2 10.59 -11.40 -17.33
N ASP A 3 10.24 -10.51 -18.24
CA ASP A 3 10.32 -10.76 -19.68
C ASP A 3 11.60 -10.14 -20.25
N VAL A 4 12.25 -10.88 -21.13
CA VAL A 4 13.45 -10.47 -21.83
C VAL A 4 13.13 -10.32 -23.32
N TYR A 5 13.34 -9.13 -23.85
CA TYR A 5 13.08 -8.79 -25.25
C TYR A 5 14.38 -8.47 -25.97
N ALA A 6 14.44 -8.75 -27.27
CA ALA A 6 15.51 -8.23 -28.13
C ALA A 6 15.38 -6.69 -28.21
N ALA A 7 16.42 -5.96 -27.81
CA ALA A 7 16.40 -4.49 -27.89
C ALA A 7 16.73 -3.96 -29.30
N GLU A 8 17.26 -4.82 -30.16
CA GLU A 8 17.62 -4.58 -31.54
C GLU A 8 17.43 -5.86 -32.37
N ASP A 9 17.54 -5.82 -33.68
CA ASP A 9 17.60 -7.01 -34.49
C ASP A 9 18.84 -7.83 -34.17
N ILE A 10 18.67 -9.05 -33.71
CA ILE A 10 19.74 -9.96 -33.30
C ILE A 10 19.86 -11.07 -34.33
N TYR A 11 21.07 -11.28 -34.77
CA TYR A 11 21.38 -12.22 -35.82
C TYR A 11 22.17 -13.41 -35.27
N THR A 12 22.05 -14.56 -35.95
CA THR A 12 22.89 -15.72 -35.68
C THR A 12 24.37 -15.41 -35.92
N ALA A 13 25.25 -16.28 -35.43
CA ALA A 13 26.70 -16.08 -35.61
C ALA A 13 27.06 -15.91 -37.11
N ASP A 14 28.06 -15.13 -37.42
CA ASP A 14 28.47 -14.69 -38.78
C ASP A 14 28.74 -15.85 -39.77
N PHE A 15 29.03 -17.04 -39.27
CA PHE A 15 29.27 -18.23 -40.08
C PHE A 15 27.94 -18.93 -40.47
N GLN A 16 26.83 -18.60 -39.85
CA GLN A 16 25.51 -19.10 -40.18
C GLN A 16 24.83 -18.13 -41.14
N LYS A 17 24.64 -18.55 -42.39
CA LYS A 17 24.04 -17.74 -43.44
C LYS A 17 22.92 -18.49 -44.13
N ASP A 18 21.96 -17.74 -44.68
CA ASP A 18 20.91 -18.28 -45.55
C ASP A 18 21.49 -18.74 -46.89
N ALA A 19 20.63 -19.28 -47.76
CA ALA A 19 21.00 -19.78 -49.09
C ALA A 19 21.52 -18.68 -50.02
N GLU A 20 21.16 -17.43 -49.76
CA GLU A 20 21.56 -16.22 -50.48
C GLU A 20 22.81 -15.57 -49.89
N GLY A 21 23.34 -16.10 -48.76
CA GLY A 21 24.54 -15.64 -48.10
C GLY A 21 24.35 -14.47 -47.14
N ASN A 22 23.11 -14.14 -46.76
CA ASN A 22 22.79 -13.11 -45.79
C ASN A 22 22.85 -13.66 -44.35
N ARG A 23 22.99 -12.76 -43.36
CA ARG A 23 22.85 -13.13 -41.95
C ARG A 23 21.40 -13.55 -41.64
N ILE A 24 21.25 -14.59 -40.84
CA ILE A 24 19.94 -15.10 -40.42
C ILE A 24 19.50 -14.30 -39.20
N LEU A 25 18.32 -13.70 -39.28
CA LEU A 25 17.70 -13.02 -38.15
C LEU A 25 17.25 -14.06 -37.12
N GLU A 26 17.73 -13.98 -35.91
CA GLU A 26 17.37 -14.84 -34.79
C GLU A 26 16.19 -14.27 -34.02
N TYR A 27 16.28 -12.97 -33.66
CA TYR A 27 15.23 -12.22 -33.00
C TYR A 27 15.08 -10.85 -33.62
N ALA A 28 13.84 -10.47 -33.95
CA ALA A 28 13.54 -9.11 -34.37
C ALA A 28 13.52 -8.14 -33.18
N SER A 29 13.82 -6.87 -33.40
CA SER A 29 13.73 -5.84 -32.37
C SER A 29 12.35 -5.81 -31.74
N GLY A 30 12.27 -5.89 -30.40
CA GLY A 30 11.03 -5.95 -29.61
C GLY A 30 10.44 -7.35 -29.46
N GLU A 31 11.02 -8.38 -30.06
CA GLU A 31 10.57 -9.75 -29.91
C GLU A 31 10.88 -10.31 -28.51
N LEU A 32 9.93 -11.06 -27.93
CA LEU A 32 10.12 -11.76 -26.66
C LEU A 32 11.09 -12.93 -26.85
N VAL A 33 12.21 -12.87 -26.17
CA VAL A 33 13.28 -13.90 -26.19
C VAL A 33 13.01 -14.97 -25.14
N GLY A 34 12.51 -14.57 -23.97
CA GLY A 34 12.18 -15.52 -22.91
C GLY A 34 11.58 -14.83 -21.70
N THR A 35 11.01 -15.63 -20.81
CA THR A 35 10.46 -15.21 -19.52
C THR A 35 11.17 -15.99 -18.43
N VAL A 36 11.60 -15.32 -17.38
CA VAL A 36 12.28 -15.92 -16.22
C VAL A 36 11.59 -15.55 -14.93
N THR A 37 11.67 -16.43 -13.94
CA THR A 37 11.14 -16.20 -12.59
C THR A 37 12.28 -16.34 -11.59
N THR A 38 12.39 -15.40 -10.67
CA THR A 38 13.39 -15.45 -9.60
C THR A 38 13.13 -16.60 -8.64
N ASP A 39 14.19 -17.24 -8.19
CA ASP A 39 14.18 -18.29 -7.17
C ASP A 39 14.09 -17.70 -5.74
N GLU A 40 14.30 -18.55 -4.74
CA GLU A 40 14.28 -18.16 -3.31
C GLU A 40 15.42 -17.19 -2.91
N ASN A 41 16.47 -17.10 -3.73
CA ASN A 41 17.60 -16.17 -3.54
C ASN A 41 17.36 -14.84 -4.26
N GLY A 42 16.24 -14.71 -5.01
CA GLY A 42 15.95 -13.56 -5.84
C GLY A 42 16.70 -13.55 -7.18
N GLU A 43 17.23 -14.69 -7.63
CA GLU A 43 18.03 -14.84 -8.84
C GLU A 43 17.23 -15.53 -9.95
N ALA A 44 17.42 -15.07 -11.18
CA ALA A 44 16.88 -15.71 -12.38
C ALA A 44 17.92 -15.66 -13.51
N PHE A 45 17.95 -16.71 -14.32
CA PHE A 45 18.94 -16.85 -15.38
C PHE A 45 18.26 -17.15 -16.71
N LEU A 46 18.77 -16.54 -17.78
CA LEU A 46 18.45 -16.89 -19.15
C LEU A 46 19.79 -17.11 -19.87
N SER A 47 20.00 -18.31 -20.39
CA SER A 47 21.25 -18.72 -21.04
C SER A 47 21.08 -18.88 -22.55
N ASP A 48 22.21 -19.17 -23.23
CA ASP A 48 22.29 -19.46 -24.65
C ASP A 48 21.84 -18.31 -25.57
N LEU A 49 22.03 -17.06 -25.09
CA LEU A 49 21.66 -15.87 -25.82
C LEU A 49 22.74 -15.52 -26.86
N PRO A 50 22.39 -15.23 -28.12
CA PRO A 50 23.28 -14.61 -29.08
C PRO A 50 23.86 -13.26 -28.59
N LEU A 51 24.99 -12.85 -29.18
CA LEU A 51 25.50 -11.49 -28.95
C LEU A 51 24.50 -10.45 -29.46
N GLY A 52 24.28 -9.40 -28.67
CA GLY A 52 23.29 -8.36 -28.96
C GLY A 52 22.83 -7.65 -27.70
N SER A 53 21.88 -6.76 -27.85
CA SER A 53 21.29 -5.99 -26.75
C SER A 53 19.91 -6.53 -26.38
N TYR A 54 19.67 -6.68 -25.08
CA TYR A 54 18.44 -7.23 -24.52
C TYR A 54 17.82 -6.27 -23.53
N LYS A 55 16.51 -6.08 -23.62
CA LYS A 55 15.70 -5.28 -22.69
C LYS A 55 14.99 -6.22 -21.73
N ILE A 56 15.18 -6.01 -20.45
CA ILE A 56 14.58 -6.79 -19.36
C ILE A 56 13.51 -5.93 -18.70
N VAL A 57 12.33 -6.48 -18.49
CA VAL A 57 11.18 -5.78 -17.88
C VAL A 57 10.57 -6.70 -16.82
N GLU A 58 10.33 -6.16 -15.63
CA GLU A 58 9.52 -6.87 -14.66
C GLU A 58 8.04 -6.85 -15.09
N VAL A 59 7.41 -8.01 -15.15
CA VAL A 59 5.99 -8.16 -15.53
C VAL A 59 5.12 -8.62 -14.36
N THR A 60 5.75 -9.24 -13.35
CA THR A 60 5.06 -9.61 -12.13
C THR A 60 5.99 -9.42 -10.94
N ALA A 61 5.62 -8.52 -10.03
CA ALA A 61 6.30 -8.33 -8.76
C ALA A 61 5.94 -9.47 -7.78
N PRO A 62 6.77 -9.76 -6.78
CA PRO A 62 6.40 -10.64 -5.69
C PRO A 62 5.19 -10.10 -4.92
N GLU A 63 4.40 -11.00 -4.31
CA GLU A 63 3.26 -10.60 -3.47
C GLU A 63 3.72 -9.68 -2.34
N GLY A 64 2.97 -8.59 -2.12
CA GLY A 64 3.30 -7.55 -1.14
C GLY A 64 4.18 -6.43 -1.68
N PHE A 65 4.63 -6.52 -2.92
CA PHE A 65 5.46 -5.50 -3.56
C PHE A 65 4.74 -4.83 -4.73
N VAL A 66 5.20 -3.62 -5.04
CA VAL A 66 4.74 -2.82 -6.19
C VAL A 66 5.59 -3.16 -7.40
N LEU A 67 4.95 -3.29 -8.56
CA LEU A 67 5.63 -3.54 -9.83
C LEU A 67 6.62 -2.42 -10.15
N ASN A 68 7.86 -2.79 -10.46
CA ASN A 68 8.83 -1.86 -11.00
C ASN A 68 8.77 -1.88 -12.54
N GLY A 69 8.08 -0.90 -13.12
CA GLY A 69 7.92 -0.79 -14.58
C GLY A 69 9.16 -0.29 -15.33
N GLU A 70 10.28 -0.03 -14.66
CA GLU A 70 11.51 0.43 -15.30
C GLU A 70 12.21 -0.72 -16.01
N ALA A 71 12.49 -0.54 -17.30
CA ALA A 71 13.25 -1.51 -18.08
C ALA A 71 14.75 -1.31 -17.91
N GLN A 72 15.51 -2.40 -17.89
CA GLN A 72 16.96 -2.37 -17.96
C GLN A 72 17.44 -3.01 -19.28
N THR A 73 18.55 -2.51 -19.79
CA THR A 73 19.15 -3.05 -21.02
C THR A 73 20.55 -3.59 -20.71
N VAL A 74 20.80 -4.81 -21.14
CA VAL A 74 22.12 -5.44 -21.08
C VAL A 74 22.60 -5.72 -22.51
N THR A 75 23.92 -5.65 -22.73
CA THR A 75 24.49 -5.86 -24.06
C THR A 75 25.63 -6.88 -23.99
N PHE A 76 25.54 -7.92 -24.80
CA PHE A 76 26.56 -8.92 -24.98
C PHE A 76 27.38 -8.61 -26.23
N THR A 77 28.66 -8.35 -26.05
CA THR A 77 29.63 -8.11 -27.14
C THR A 77 30.73 -9.14 -27.09
N TYR A 78 31.24 -9.53 -28.25
CA TYR A 78 32.42 -10.40 -28.31
C TYR A 78 33.58 -9.78 -27.52
N LYS A 79 34.20 -10.56 -26.64
CA LYS A 79 35.31 -10.11 -25.81
C LYS A 79 36.67 -10.56 -26.36
N ASP A 80 36.92 -11.85 -26.36
CA ASP A 80 38.13 -12.46 -26.90
C ASP A 80 37.96 -13.99 -27.03
N GLN A 81 38.99 -14.65 -27.61
CA GLN A 81 38.97 -16.11 -27.83
C GLN A 81 39.10 -16.95 -26.55
N ASN A 82 39.49 -16.35 -25.43
CA ASN A 82 39.71 -17.05 -24.16
C ASN A 82 38.55 -16.86 -23.19
N THR A 83 37.52 -16.08 -23.57
CA THR A 83 36.30 -15.83 -22.77
C THR A 83 35.14 -16.64 -23.35
N PRO A 84 34.92 -17.88 -22.87
CA PRO A 84 33.93 -18.78 -23.44
C PRO A 84 32.49 -18.39 -23.03
N VAL A 85 32.30 -17.68 -21.91
CA VAL A 85 31.04 -17.23 -21.39
C VAL A 85 31.10 -15.75 -21.05
N ILE A 86 30.12 -14.99 -21.45
CA ILE A 86 29.94 -13.58 -21.12
C ILE A 86 28.70 -13.48 -20.27
N GLU A 87 28.85 -12.96 -19.06
CA GLU A 87 27.74 -12.74 -18.14
C GLU A 87 27.43 -11.25 -18.02
N GLN A 88 26.15 -10.90 -17.95
CA GLN A 88 25.65 -9.57 -17.65
C GLN A 88 24.60 -9.68 -16.57
N GLU A 89 24.55 -8.69 -15.69
CA GLU A 89 23.63 -8.64 -14.58
C GLU A 89 22.74 -7.42 -14.70
N ALA A 90 21.44 -7.58 -14.39
CA ALA A 90 20.47 -6.52 -14.21
C ALA A 90 19.87 -6.62 -12.80
N VAL A 91 19.88 -5.52 -12.06
CA VAL A 91 19.38 -5.52 -10.67
C VAL A 91 18.11 -4.67 -10.58
N PHE A 92 17.01 -5.32 -10.22
CA PHE A 92 15.73 -4.67 -9.98
C PHE A 92 15.46 -4.56 -8.48
N ARG A 93 14.77 -3.49 -8.08
CA ARG A 93 14.34 -3.25 -6.71
C ARG A 93 12.88 -2.89 -6.71
N ASN A 94 12.09 -3.60 -5.89
CA ASN A 94 10.68 -3.31 -5.69
C ASN A 94 10.48 -2.60 -4.35
N GLU A 95 9.57 -1.65 -4.32
CA GLU A 95 9.07 -1.10 -3.06
C GLU A 95 7.95 -1.99 -2.54
N ARG A 96 7.86 -2.13 -1.21
CA ARG A 96 6.71 -2.80 -0.58
C ARG A 96 5.46 -1.94 -0.78
N GLN A 97 4.32 -2.58 -0.98
CA GLN A 97 3.03 -1.92 -0.93
C GLN A 97 2.81 -1.36 0.48
N LYS A 98 2.53 -0.07 0.58
CA LYS A 98 2.29 0.64 1.85
C LYS A 98 0.81 0.59 2.22
N VAL A 99 0.52 0.77 3.52
CA VAL A 99 -0.85 0.85 4.04
C VAL A 99 -1.00 2.16 4.79
N GLU A 100 -2.00 2.96 4.42
CA GLU A 100 -2.44 4.14 5.17
C GLU A 100 -3.78 3.83 5.83
N VAL A 101 -3.86 4.04 7.15
CA VAL A 101 -5.12 3.94 7.89
C VAL A 101 -5.54 5.33 8.31
N SER A 102 -6.78 5.69 8.07
CA SER A 102 -7.36 6.95 8.50
C SER A 102 -8.76 6.79 9.07
N VAL A 103 -9.13 7.72 9.96
CA VAL A 103 -10.48 7.82 10.50
C VAL A 103 -10.95 9.26 10.44
N VAL A 104 -12.21 9.46 10.03
CA VAL A 104 -12.86 10.76 10.03
C VAL A 104 -13.81 10.83 11.23
N LYS A 105 -13.53 11.78 12.12
CA LYS A 105 -14.38 12.05 13.28
C LYS A 105 -15.55 12.94 12.90
N LYS A 106 -16.75 12.51 13.28
CA LYS A 106 -18.01 13.20 12.99
C LYS A 106 -18.85 13.40 14.26
N ASP A 107 -19.66 14.43 14.23
CA ASP A 107 -20.78 14.62 15.14
C ASP A 107 -21.91 13.70 14.73
N ALA A 108 -22.45 12.91 15.67
CA ALA A 108 -23.48 11.91 15.39
C ALA A 108 -24.81 12.50 14.93
N GLU A 109 -25.11 13.77 15.29
CA GLU A 109 -26.38 14.41 14.95
C GLU A 109 -26.32 15.23 13.67
N THR A 110 -25.26 16.01 13.53
CA THR A 110 -25.12 16.96 12.42
C THR A 110 -24.32 16.41 11.25
N GLN A 111 -23.58 15.31 11.47
CA GLN A 111 -22.62 14.72 10.54
C GLN A 111 -21.45 15.65 10.16
N ALA A 112 -21.32 16.76 10.87
CA ALA A 112 -20.19 17.67 10.69
C ALA A 112 -18.90 17.00 11.19
N THR A 113 -17.78 17.30 10.52
CA THR A 113 -16.45 16.84 10.94
C THR A 113 -16.00 17.53 12.22
N VAL A 114 -15.30 16.83 13.10
CA VAL A 114 -14.89 17.32 14.42
C VAL A 114 -13.39 17.14 14.63
N ALA A 115 -12.70 18.22 14.96
CA ALA A 115 -11.28 18.20 15.31
C ALA A 115 -11.07 17.85 16.80
N GLY A 116 -9.85 17.42 17.16
CA GLY A 116 -9.41 17.27 18.53
C GLY A 116 -9.65 15.88 19.16
N ALA A 117 -10.23 14.92 18.43
CA ALA A 117 -10.32 13.55 18.90
C ALA A 117 -8.95 12.86 18.81
N VAL A 118 -8.56 12.12 19.83
CA VAL A 118 -7.36 11.30 19.84
C VAL A 118 -7.75 9.83 19.60
N PHE A 119 -7.17 9.22 18.59
CA PHE A 119 -7.38 7.81 18.26
C PHE A 119 -6.10 7.01 18.46
N GLY A 120 -6.25 5.76 18.91
CA GLY A 120 -5.21 4.74 18.91
C GLY A 120 -5.50 3.69 17.86
N LEU A 121 -4.47 3.27 17.11
CA LEU A 121 -4.50 2.11 16.22
C LEU A 121 -3.82 0.94 16.92
N TYR A 122 -4.48 -0.21 16.96
CA TYR A 122 -4.01 -1.41 17.65
C TYR A 122 -4.03 -2.61 16.72
N ALA A 123 -3.09 -3.54 16.91
CA ALA A 123 -3.14 -4.84 16.27
C ALA A 123 -4.32 -5.64 16.85
N LYS A 124 -5.20 -6.19 16.00
CA LYS A 124 -6.33 -7.00 16.46
C LYS A 124 -5.94 -8.45 16.78
N GLU A 125 -4.89 -8.92 16.14
CA GLU A 125 -4.33 -10.27 16.29
C GLU A 125 -2.81 -10.20 16.18
N ASP A 126 -2.12 -11.31 16.43
CA ASP A 126 -0.67 -11.39 16.20
C ASP A 126 -0.38 -11.20 14.72
N ILE A 127 0.44 -10.20 14.38
CA ILE A 127 0.85 -9.93 13.00
C ILE A 127 2.17 -10.66 12.73
N LEU A 128 2.18 -11.40 11.66
CA LEU A 128 3.28 -12.29 11.28
C LEU A 128 4.07 -11.71 10.09
N ALA A 129 5.38 -11.86 10.12
CA ALA A 129 6.24 -11.72 8.95
C ALA A 129 7.18 -12.94 8.89
N HIS A 130 7.26 -13.58 7.74
CA HIS A 130 8.07 -14.79 7.53
C HIS A 130 7.82 -15.89 8.57
N GLY A 131 6.58 -16.01 9.08
CA GLY A 131 6.18 -16.99 10.08
C GLY A 131 6.51 -16.62 11.53
N GLU A 132 7.12 -15.48 11.77
CA GLU A 132 7.42 -14.94 13.11
C GLU A 132 6.45 -13.83 13.51
N VAL A 133 6.08 -13.78 14.78
CA VAL A 133 5.23 -12.70 15.32
C VAL A 133 6.08 -11.42 15.44
N ILE A 134 5.76 -10.42 14.62
CA ILE A 134 6.42 -9.11 14.64
C ILE A 134 5.67 -8.07 15.48
N VAL A 135 4.33 -8.22 15.60
CA VAL A 135 3.48 -7.40 16.49
C VAL A 135 2.48 -8.31 17.16
N LYS A 136 2.38 -8.23 18.50
CA LYS A 136 1.38 -9.00 19.25
C LYS A 136 0.02 -8.35 19.21
N ALA A 137 -1.03 -9.15 19.34
CA ALA A 137 -2.39 -8.69 19.54
C ALA A 137 -2.47 -7.62 20.66
N ASP A 138 -3.38 -6.67 20.50
CA ASP A 138 -3.63 -5.54 21.40
C ASP A 138 -2.45 -4.58 21.60
N THR A 139 -1.38 -4.69 20.80
CA THR A 139 -0.29 -3.73 20.81
C THR A 139 -0.72 -2.41 20.16
N LEU A 140 -0.50 -1.31 20.87
CA LEU A 140 -0.67 0.04 20.29
C LEU A 140 0.40 0.29 19.21
N ILE A 141 -0.07 0.49 17.98
CA ILE A 141 0.80 0.80 16.82
C ILE A 141 1.14 2.28 16.76
N GLY A 142 0.14 3.14 17.00
CA GLY A 142 0.30 4.59 16.95
C GLY A 142 -0.94 5.33 17.39
N LYS A 143 -0.77 6.65 17.57
CA LYS A 143 -1.87 7.58 17.88
C LYS A 143 -1.96 8.66 16.82
N ALA A 144 -3.18 9.09 16.54
CA ALA A 144 -3.48 10.17 15.62
C ALA A 144 -4.52 11.12 16.21
N LEU A 145 -4.38 12.41 15.91
CA LEU A 145 -5.29 13.46 16.31
C LEU A 145 -6.13 13.88 15.10
N SER A 146 -7.45 14.02 15.25
CA SER A 146 -8.28 14.56 14.19
C SER A 146 -7.99 16.05 13.96
N ASP A 147 -7.73 16.39 12.69
CA ASP A 147 -7.46 17.74 12.21
C ASP A 147 -8.74 18.59 12.06
N GLU A 148 -8.62 19.78 11.47
CA GLU A 148 -9.74 20.68 11.19
C GLU A 148 -10.82 20.08 10.27
N ASN A 149 -10.45 19.08 9.46
CA ASN A 149 -11.37 18.33 8.62
C ASN A 149 -11.91 17.06 9.31
N GLY A 150 -11.59 16.87 10.59
CA GLY A 150 -11.93 15.69 11.36
C GLY A 150 -11.08 14.46 11.01
N LYS A 151 -10.08 14.58 10.15
CA LYS A 151 -9.26 13.45 9.69
C LYS A 151 -8.09 13.18 10.62
N ALA A 152 -7.99 11.96 11.14
CA ALA A 152 -6.82 11.44 11.82
C ALA A 152 -6.16 10.37 10.95
N VAL A 153 -4.84 10.49 10.71
CA VAL A 153 -4.07 9.58 9.84
C VAL A 153 -2.99 8.91 10.66
N PHE A 154 -2.92 7.59 10.57
CA PHE A 154 -1.88 6.77 11.18
C PHE A 154 -0.71 6.57 10.23
N MET A 155 0.41 6.08 10.75
CA MET A 155 1.65 5.89 10.00
C MET A 155 1.43 5.01 8.75
N ASN A 156 2.04 5.44 7.65
CA ASN A 156 2.20 4.62 6.45
C ASN A 156 3.27 3.56 6.68
N ASP A 157 3.17 2.43 5.99
CA ASP A 157 4.07 1.29 6.09
C ASP A 157 3.74 0.33 7.24
N LEU A 158 2.43 0.10 7.44
CA LEU A 158 1.93 -0.96 8.30
C LEU A 158 2.09 -2.33 7.62
N PRO A 159 2.46 -3.38 8.35
CA PRO A 159 2.36 -4.75 7.85
C PRO A 159 0.93 -5.10 7.47
N PHE A 160 0.76 -6.04 6.55
CA PHE A 160 -0.56 -6.63 6.31
C PHE A 160 -1.04 -7.35 7.56
N GLY A 161 -2.35 -7.24 7.86
CA GLY A 161 -2.93 -7.81 9.05
C GLY A 161 -4.21 -7.11 9.46
N ARG A 162 -4.77 -7.52 10.59
CA ARG A 162 -6.01 -6.96 11.12
C ARG A 162 -5.72 -6.00 12.26
N TYR A 163 -6.36 -4.83 12.21
CA TYR A 163 -6.21 -3.75 13.16
C TYR A 163 -7.57 -3.29 13.68
N TYR A 164 -7.56 -2.55 14.77
CA TYR A 164 -8.73 -1.79 15.21
C TYR A 164 -8.33 -0.39 15.67
N ILE A 165 -9.24 0.55 15.43
CA ILE A 165 -9.14 1.94 15.87
C ILE A 165 -10.04 2.11 17.09
N LYS A 166 -9.53 2.72 18.13
CA LYS A 166 -10.24 3.07 19.35
C LYS A 166 -10.05 4.55 19.67
N GLU A 167 -11.10 5.22 20.13
CA GLU A 167 -10.97 6.57 20.66
C GLU A 167 -10.29 6.53 22.03
N GLU A 168 -9.20 7.26 22.17
CA GLU A 168 -8.45 7.42 23.43
C GLU A 168 -8.91 8.65 24.22
N ALA A 169 -9.35 9.71 23.51
CA ALA A 169 -9.96 10.89 24.08
C ALA A 169 -10.94 11.52 23.09
N ALA A 170 -12.15 11.78 23.56
CA ALA A 170 -13.14 12.55 22.81
C ALA A 170 -12.76 14.04 22.79
N PRO A 171 -13.17 14.80 21.75
CA PRO A 171 -13.03 16.25 21.73
C PRO A 171 -13.89 16.92 22.80
N ASP A 172 -13.57 18.15 23.14
CA ASP A 172 -14.39 18.96 24.06
C ASP A 172 -15.83 19.08 23.56
N GLY A 173 -16.80 18.90 24.46
CA GLY A 173 -18.22 18.94 24.13
C GLY A 173 -18.82 17.63 23.61
N TYR A 174 -18.06 16.55 23.57
CA TYR A 174 -18.51 15.23 23.13
C TYR A 174 -18.40 14.16 24.22
N ILE A 175 -19.23 13.14 24.10
CA ILE A 175 -19.22 11.98 24.99
C ILE A 175 -18.24 10.94 24.39
N SER A 176 -17.27 10.50 25.19
CA SER A 176 -16.35 9.43 24.79
C SER A 176 -17.11 8.13 24.50
N SER A 177 -16.64 7.37 23.52
CA SER A 177 -17.24 6.12 23.10
C SER A 177 -16.23 4.97 23.19
N ASP A 178 -16.72 3.82 23.66
CA ASP A 178 -15.92 2.57 23.70
C ASP A 178 -16.01 1.77 22.37
N LYS A 179 -16.64 2.33 21.34
CA LYS A 179 -16.72 1.73 20.01
C LYS A 179 -15.33 1.49 19.47
N VAL A 180 -15.16 0.36 18.79
CA VAL A 180 -13.94 0.07 18.01
C VAL A 180 -14.33 -0.06 16.54
N VAL A 181 -13.45 0.38 15.65
CA VAL A 181 -13.58 0.24 14.20
C VAL A 181 -12.48 -0.68 13.72
N GLU A 182 -12.88 -1.81 13.12
CA GLU A 182 -11.93 -2.78 12.59
C GLU A 182 -11.55 -2.44 11.16
N VAL A 183 -10.28 -2.60 10.83
CA VAL A 183 -9.72 -2.44 9.49
C VAL A 183 -8.79 -3.62 9.17
N THR A 184 -8.81 -4.06 7.92
CA THR A 184 -7.97 -5.16 7.45
C THR A 184 -7.07 -4.65 6.34
N ALA A 185 -5.77 -4.74 6.55
CA ALA A 185 -4.75 -4.42 5.57
C ALA A 185 -4.36 -5.70 4.82
N GLU A 186 -4.69 -5.75 3.54
CA GLU A 186 -4.42 -6.88 2.65
C GLU A 186 -3.79 -6.38 1.36
N TYR A 187 -3.00 -7.24 0.71
CA TYR A 187 -2.43 -6.93 -0.60
C TYR A 187 -3.52 -6.70 -1.65
N GLN A 188 -3.44 -5.60 -2.38
CA GLN A 188 -4.43 -5.18 -3.37
C GLN A 188 -3.92 -5.21 -4.83
N GLY A 189 -2.84 -5.96 -5.08
CA GLY A 189 -2.23 -6.07 -6.40
C GLY A 189 -1.04 -5.14 -6.59
N GLN A 190 -0.19 -5.52 -7.54
CA GLN A 190 1.12 -4.90 -7.76
C GLN A 190 1.09 -3.48 -8.31
N GLU A 191 -0.07 -3.02 -8.80
CA GLU A 191 -0.24 -1.67 -9.38
C GLU A 191 -0.63 -0.63 -8.32
N ILE A 192 -0.93 -1.05 -7.08
CA ILE A 192 -1.37 -0.17 -6.00
C ILE A 192 -0.20 0.12 -5.06
N PRO A 193 0.39 1.31 -5.07
CA PRO A 193 1.52 1.63 -4.20
C PRO A 193 1.12 1.84 -2.74
N VAL A 194 -0.11 2.32 -2.49
CA VAL A 194 -0.64 2.58 -1.14
C VAL A 194 -2.06 2.05 -1.04
N VAL A 195 -2.32 1.17 -0.10
CA VAL A 195 -3.66 0.72 0.29
C VAL A 195 -4.22 1.73 1.29
N GLU A 196 -5.28 2.44 0.91
CA GLU A 196 -5.94 3.42 1.77
C GLU A 196 -7.14 2.77 2.47
N LEU A 197 -7.10 2.72 3.81
CA LEU A 197 -8.17 2.21 4.66
C LEU A 197 -8.79 3.38 5.42
N ALA A 198 -9.93 3.87 4.92
CA ALA A 198 -10.66 4.98 5.51
C ALA A 198 -11.88 4.47 6.29
N SER A 199 -12.13 5.05 7.46
CA SER A 199 -13.27 4.74 8.31
C SER A 199 -13.89 6.01 8.91
N GLU A 200 -15.06 5.88 9.56
CA GLU A 200 -15.73 6.96 10.23
C GLU A 200 -16.00 6.62 11.69
N TYR A 201 -15.93 7.63 12.54
CA TYR A 201 -16.16 7.51 13.96
C TYR A 201 -17.02 8.67 14.47
N GLU A 202 -18.14 8.37 15.09
CA GLU A 202 -19.13 9.33 15.54
C GLU A 202 -19.22 9.36 17.05
N ASN A 203 -19.37 10.57 17.63
CA ASN A 203 -19.72 10.75 19.03
C ASN A 203 -20.95 11.62 19.17
N GLU A 204 -21.72 11.34 20.22
CA GLU A 204 -22.84 12.17 20.63
C GLU A 204 -22.32 13.45 21.30
N PRO A 205 -22.86 14.63 20.96
CA PRO A 205 -22.55 15.84 21.67
C PRO A 205 -23.15 15.83 23.10
N THR A 206 -22.47 16.50 24.05
CA THR A 206 -23.04 16.71 25.39
C THR A 206 -24.22 17.67 25.32
N LYS A 207 -25.29 17.36 26.07
CA LYS A 207 -26.55 18.14 26.05
C LYS A 207 -27.04 18.46 27.44
N ILE A 208 -27.59 19.66 27.61
CA ILE A 208 -28.37 20.02 28.74
C ILE A 208 -29.83 20.14 28.30
N SER A 209 -30.70 19.34 28.91
CA SER A 209 -32.14 19.48 28.75
C SER A 209 -32.75 20.15 30.01
N VAL A 210 -33.44 21.24 29.80
CA VAL A 210 -34.13 21.94 30.88
C VAL A 210 -35.61 21.92 30.62
N LYS A 211 -36.38 21.34 31.56
CA LYS A 211 -37.84 21.38 31.56
C LYS A 211 -38.32 22.36 32.61
N LYS A 212 -39.21 23.25 32.24
CA LYS A 212 -39.93 24.11 33.17
C LYS A 212 -41.39 23.72 33.23
N THR A 213 -41.86 23.40 34.41
CA THR A 213 -43.26 23.01 34.66
C THR A 213 -43.90 23.93 35.70
N ASP A 214 -45.21 24.13 35.63
CA ASP A 214 -45.97 24.74 36.68
C ASP A 214 -45.97 23.84 37.94
N LEU A 215 -45.67 24.41 39.07
CA LEU A 215 -45.54 23.68 40.35
C LEU A 215 -46.86 23.01 40.80
N THR A 216 -47.99 23.59 40.43
CA THR A 216 -49.30 23.16 40.91
C THR A 216 -49.94 22.14 39.97
N THR A 217 -49.80 22.36 38.67
CA THR A 217 -50.49 21.57 37.65
C THR A 217 -49.61 20.55 36.96
N GLY A 218 -48.28 20.69 37.08
CA GLY A 218 -47.27 19.88 36.38
C GLY A 218 -47.20 20.11 34.84
N VAL A 219 -47.96 21.10 34.33
CA VAL A 219 -47.97 21.43 32.89
C VAL A 219 -46.69 22.13 32.50
N GLU A 220 -46.15 21.78 31.32
CA GLU A 220 -44.98 22.41 30.75
C GLU A 220 -45.25 23.87 30.40
N LEU A 221 -44.31 24.77 30.77
CA LEU A 221 -44.43 26.21 30.57
C LEU A 221 -43.53 26.65 29.40
N GLU A 222 -44.16 27.23 28.37
CA GLU A 222 -43.45 27.83 27.23
C GLU A 222 -42.83 29.21 27.59
N GLY A 223 -41.84 29.63 26.84
CA GLY A 223 -41.27 31.01 26.86
C GLY A 223 -40.27 31.27 27.98
N ALA A 224 -39.78 30.25 28.68
CA ALA A 224 -38.65 30.43 29.61
C ALA A 224 -37.37 30.74 28.83
N LYS A 225 -36.73 31.87 29.13
CA LYS A 225 -35.39 32.20 28.59
C LYS A 225 -34.30 31.66 29.51
N LEU A 226 -33.38 30.92 28.95
CA LEU A 226 -32.16 30.52 29.58
C LEU A 226 -31.02 31.39 29.01
N THR A 227 -30.16 31.91 29.88
CA THR A 227 -28.95 32.62 29.44
C THR A 227 -27.77 31.82 29.93
N GLU A 228 -26.91 31.49 28.99
CA GLU A 228 -25.61 30.91 29.30
C GLU A 228 -24.75 32.00 29.97
N ILE A 229 -24.23 31.71 31.15
CA ILE A 229 -23.27 32.55 31.85
C ILE A 229 -21.94 31.87 31.64
N GLY A 230 -21.11 32.43 30.77
CA GLY A 230 -19.73 31.98 30.50
C GLY A 230 -18.80 32.22 31.71
#